data_98ab9f38bcdd9862c1ce609b42394394
#
_entry.id   98ab9f38bcdd9862c1ce609b42394394
#
_cell.length_a   1.000
_cell.length_b   1.000
_cell.length_c   1.000
_cell.angle_alpha   90.00
_cell.angle_beta   90.00
_cell.angle_gamma   90.00
#
_symmetry.space_group_name_H-M   'P 1'
#
loop_
_entity.id
_entity.type
_entity.pdbx_description
1 polymer ?
#
loop_
_entity_poly.entity_id
_entity_poly.type
_entity_poly.pdbx_seq_one_letter_code
_entity_poly.pdbx_strand_id
1 'polypeptide(L)'
;MNKETYLTEYPKHESMRENVKKDKNRLHFHMMPPTGWMNDPNGLCEFQGVNHIYFQYTPFLAGWGTKLWGHYTTKDWIHYKEEEPFLYPDEEWDRDGVYSGSAYTCEDGIHYFYTGNVKLWDKDYDYIMNGREQNTIHVFSPDGKNIAYKKLVMTNDDYPVNMSKHVRDPKIYKKDGRYYMIQGCRDAESYGCALLFCSDDLEHWKWYDTVRTAKPFGYMWECPDLFEIDGQQIMTCCPQGVDQKGYDYQNVYQCGYFPVEFDLKNKSYSFGKFQEFDKGFDIYATQTFADEAGRRILIGWMGIPDADYDNDATVAYDWIHALTMPRELEWKDGKILQHPLKEMKDLRKNAFTCELEAFTKWAPADCCFELRLDVEEAKNLELKLREDVTISWKDGLFTLSMGESGRGRKQRFAKVEELSDITIFSDTSAIEIFINNGETVLTTRVYSEHLEQKVELVSREVKGSVHGYELGSFEVEYKK
;
A
#
# COMPACT_ATOMS: atom_id res chain seq x y z
N MET A 1 -5.79 18.69 -14.10
CA MET A 1 -4.92 18.24 -15.23
C MET A 1 -5.69 17.18 -16.01
N ASN A 2 -6.26 17.54 -17.15
CA ASN A 2 -6.92 16.58 -18.05
C ASN A 2 -5.89 15.95 -19.01
N LYS A 3 -6.35 15.02 -19.86
CA LYS A 3 -5.47 14.32 -20.82
C LYS A 3 -4.76 15.27 -21.80
N GLU A 4 -5.43 16.30 -22.32
CA GLU A 4 -4.85 17.28 -23.24
C GLU A 4 -3.71 18.07 -22.57
N THR A 5 -3.93 18.53 -21.34
CA THR A 5 -2.89 19.21 -20.53
C THR A 5 -1.70 18.29 -20.28
N TYR A 6 -1.95 17.01 -19.91
CA TYR A 6 -0.90 16.03 -19.70
C TYR A 6 -0.04 15.85 -20.94
N LEU A 7 -0.66 15.65 -22.11
CA LEU A 7 0.07 15.48 -23.38
C LEU A 7 0.86 16.74 -23.77
N THR A 8 0.32 17.91 -23.50
CA THR A 8 1.00 19.20 -23.76
C THR A 8 2.24 19.35 -22.87
N GLU A 9 2.16 18.92 -21.60
CA GLU A 9 3.25 19.02 -20.65
C GLU A 9 4.22 17.83 -20.68
N TYR A 10 3.87 16.77 -21.40
CA TYR A 10 4.66 15.53 -21.45
C TYR A 10 6.14 15.72 -21.80
N PRO A 11 6.56 16.66 -22.69
CA PRO A 11 7.98 16.91 -22.95
C PRO A 11 8.80 17.27 -21.70
N LYS A 12 8.18 17.78 -20.63
CA LYS A 12 8.85 18.02 -19.34
C LYS A 12 9.28 16.72 -18.67
N HIS A 13 8.57 15.63 -18.92
CA HIS A 13 8.85 14.31 -18.34
C HIS A 13 10.26 13.82 -18.65
N GLU A 14 10.75 14.08 -19.86
CA GLU A 14 12.08 13.65 -20.27
C GLU A 14 13.17 14.29 -19.39
N SER A 15 13.10 15.61 -19.18
CA SER A 15 14.07 16.31 -18.32
C SER A 15 13.96 15.89 -16.84
N MET A 16 12.74 15.67 -16.35
CA MET A 16 12.51 15.19 -14.99
C MET A 16 13.05 13.77 -14.82
N ARG A 17 12.83 12.87 -15.79
CA ARG A 17 13.39 11.50 -15.74
C ARG A 17 14.92 11.50 -15.72
N GLU A 18 15.57 12.38 -16.47
CA GLU A 18 17.02 12.54 -16.39
C GLU A 18 17.48 13.04 -15.02
N ASN A 19 16.66 13.81 -14.31
CA ASN A 19 16.94 14.21 -12.96
C ASN A 19 16.73 13.07 -11.95
N VAL A 20 15.62 12.32 -12.07
CA VAL A 20 15.36 11.09 -11.29
C VAL A 20 16.53 10.11 -11.37
N LYS A 21 17.10 9.90 -12.56
CA LYS A 21 18.24 8.99 -12.77
C LYS A 21 19.50 9.36 -11.97
N LYS A 22 19.65 10.62 -11.57
CA LYS A 22 20.82 11.11 -10.80
C LYS A 22 20.68 10.87 -9.31
N ASP A 23 19.49 10.55 -8.83
CA ASP A 23 19.25 10.34 -7.41
C ASP A 23 19.82 8.99 -6.94
N LYS A 24 20.72 9.03 -5.96
CA LYS A 24 21.24 7.82 -5.31
C LYS A 24 20.16 7.03 -4.54
N ASN A 25 19.07 7.69 -4.15
CA ASN A 25 17.95 7.08 -3.41
C ASN A 25 16.94 6.38 -4.32
N ARG A 26 17.16 6.39 -5.64
CA ARG A 26 16.29 5.75 -6.59
C ARG A 26 16.19 4.25 -6.33
N LEU A 27 14.98 3.76 -6.14
CA LEU A 27 14.71 2.37 -5.75
C LEU A 27 15.06 1.39 -6.87
N HIS A 28 15.55 0.22 -6.49
CA HIS A 28 15.94 -0.86 -7.39
C HIS A 28 14.83 -1.90 -7.55
N PHE A 29 14.16 -2.28 -6.48
CA PHE A 29 13.15 -3.34 -6.50
C PHE A 29 11.86 -2.99 -5.73
N HIS A 30 11.60 -1.71 -5.55
CA HIS A 30 10.29 -1.19 -5.18
C HIS A 30 9.77 -0.30 -6.31
N MET A 31 8.46 -0.34 -6.55
CA MET A 31 7.85 0.54 -7.55
C MET A 31 7.85 1.97 -7.06
N MET A 32 8.41 2.85 -7.87
CA MET A 32 8.45 4.30 -7.67
C MET A 32 7.81 5.01 -8.87
N PRO A 33 7.38 6.28 -8.73
CA PRO A 33 6.85 7.00 -9.88
C PRO A 33 7.94 7.22 -10.93
N PRO A 34 7.58 7.26 -12.23
CA PRO A 34 8.53 7.64 -13.28
C PRO A 34 9.11 9.03 -13.04
N THR A 35 8.29 9.94 -12.54
CA THR A 35 8.54 11.30 -12.06
C THR A 35 7.41 11.72 -11.14
N GLY A 36 7.58 12.80 -10.39
CA GLY A 36 6.51 13.41 -9.61
C GLY A 36 6.12 12.61 -8.36
N TRP A 37 4.84 12.55 -8.09
CA TRP A 37 4.28 11.99 -6.86
C TRP A 37 3.52 10.70 -7.11
N MET A 38 3.76 9.67 -6.29
CA MET A 38 2.99 8.43 -6.21
C MET A 38 2.43 8.25 -4.80
N ASN A 39 1.16 7.81 -4.69
CA ASN A 39 0.63 7.36 -3.40
C ASN A 39 -0.21 6.08 -3.58
N ASP A 40 -1.47 6.03 -3.20
CA ASP A 40 -2.30 4.82 -3.11
C ASP A 40 -2.19 3.93 -4.35
N PRO A 41 -1.96 2.63 -4.19
CA PRO A 41 -2.22 1.67 -5.27
C PRO A 41 -3.71 1.63 -5.59
N ASN A 42 -4.07 1.50 -6.85
CA ASN A 42 -5.43 1.53 -7.35
C ASN A 42 -5.65 0.44 -8.38
N GLY A 43 -6.89 0.01 -8.56
CA GLY A 43 -7.29 -0.82 -9.68
C GLY A 43 -6.48 -2.10 -9.85
N LEU A 44 -5.85 -2.60 -8.79
CA LEU A 44 -4.98 -3.78 -8.84
C LEU A 44 -5.75 -4.98 -9.37
N CYS A 45 -5.24 -5.63 -10.40
CA CYS A 45 -5.82 -6.85 -10.96
C CYS A 45 -4.82 -7.60 -11.84
N GLU A 46 -5.05 -8.89 -12.03
CA GLU A 46 -4.51 -9.66 -13.15
C GLU A 46 -5.61 -9.87 -14.18
N PHE A 47 -5.30 -9.64 -15.44
CA PHE A 47 -6.22 -9.89 -16.55
C PHE A 47 -5.45 -10.45 -17.75
N GLN A 48 -5.84 -11.63 -18.20
CA GLN A 48 -5.21 -12.36 -19.32
C GLN A 48 -3.70 -12.52 -19.15
N GLY A 49 -3.26 -12.89 -17.92
CA GLY A 49 -1.86 -13.12 -17.58
C GLY A 49 -1.01 -11.84 -17.50
N VAL A 50 -1.63 -10.68 -17.37
CA VAL A 50 -0.96 -9.40 -17.15
C VAL A 50 -1.43 -8.81 -15.85
N ASN A 51 -0.49 -8.52 -14.94
CA ASN A 51 -0.77 -7.76 -13.73
C ASN A 51 -0.78 -6.26 -14.06
N HIS A 52 -1.87 -5.60 -13.69
CA HIS A 52 -2.06 -4.17 -13.83
C HIS A 52 -1.95 -3.51 -12.46
N ILE A 53 -1.03 -2.55 -12.33
CA ILE A 53 -0.80 -1.77 -11.12
C ILE A 53 -1.04 -0.32 -11.46
N TYR A 54 -2.19 0.20 -11.04
CA TYR A 54 -2.48 1.62 -11.13
C TYR A 54 -2.16 2.27 -9.79
N PHE A 55 -1.96 3.58 -9.80
CA PHE A 55 -1.62 4.33 -8.59
C PHE A 55 -2.01 5.79 -8.71
N GLN A 56 -2.28 6.43 -7.59
CA GLN A 56 -2.48 7.86 -7.50
C GLN A 56 -1.22 8.58 -7.97
N TYR A 57 -1.34 9.46 -8.97
CA TYR A 57 -0.22 10.03 -9.67
C TYR A 57 -0.34 11.52 -9.92
N THR A 58 0.72 12.27 -9.59
CA THR A 58 0.90 13.66 -10.01
C THR A 58 2.20 13.75 -10.80
N PRO A 59 2.16 13.71 -12.15
CA PRO A 59 3.34 13.44 -12.97
C PRO A 59 4.41 14.52 -12.98
N PHE A 60 4.03 15.81 -12.93
CA PHE A 60 4.95 16.92 -13.14
C PHE A 60 5.26 17.69 -11.85
N LEU A 61 4.94 17.13 -10.70
CA LEU A 61 5.17 17.74 -9.40
C LEU A 61 5.47 16.66 -8.36
N ALA A 62 6.66 16.67 -7.79
CA ALA A 62 7.01 15.84 -6.63
C ALA A 62 6.39 16.43 -5.36
N GLY A 63 5.06 16.50 -5.32
CA GLY A 63 4.29 17.12 -4.26
C GLY A 63 2.78 16.91 -4.46
N TRP A 64 2.01 17.46 -3.53
CA TRP A 64 0.57 17.37 -3.60
C TRP A 64 0.01 18.10 -4.82
N GLY A 65 -0.87 17.46 -5.56
CA GLY A 65 -1.51 18.04 -6.76
C GLY A 65 -2.71 17.23 -7.22
N THR A 66 -3.32 17.64 -8.34
CA THR A 66 -4.44 16.92 -8.95
C THR A 66 -4.02 15.51 -9.35
N LYS A 67 -4.77 14.52 -8.93
CA LYS A 67 -4.46 13.11 -9.13
C LYS A 67 -4.99 12.57 -10.45
N LEU A 68 -4.14 11.79 -11.09
CA LEU A 68 -4.46 10.85 -12.17
C LEU A 68 -4.30 9.42 -11.64
N TRP A 69 -4.62 8.42 -12.46
CA TRP A 69 -4.12 7.07 -12.25
C TRP A 69 -2.95 6.82 -13.21
N GLY A 70 -1.73 6.77 -12.66
CA GLY A 70 -0.58 6.21 -13.34
C GLY A 70 -0.74 4.71 -13.53
N HIS A 71 0.04 4.07 -14.41
CA HIS A 71 -0.16 2.68 -14.75
C HIS A 71 1.16 1.98 -15.08
N TYR A 72 1.41 0.88 -14.38
CA TYR A 72 2.43 -0.11 -14.73
C TYR A 72 1.80 -1.45 -15.04
N THR A 73 2.42 -2.22 -15.94
CA THR A 73 2.07 -3.62 -16.20
C THR A 73 3.27 -4.53 -16.00
N THR A 74 3.02 -5.75 -15.56
CA THR A 74 4.04 -6.82 -15.44
C THR A 74 3.41 -8.19 -15.64
N LYS A 75 4.21 -9.16 -16.09
CA LYS A 75 3.81 -10.57 -16.19
C LYS A 75 4.49 -11.46 -15.16
N ASP A 76 5.55 -10.98 -14.55
CA ASP A 76 6.45 -11.78 -13.72
C ASP A 76 6.97 -11.03 -12.48
N TRP A 77 6.48 -9.82 -12.21
CA TRP A 77 6.86 -8.98 -11.07
C TRP A 77 8.32 -8.52 -11.04
N ILE A 78 9.07 -8.74 -12.14
CA ILE A 78 10.47 -8.33 -12.31
C ILE A 78 10.60 -7.35 -13.47
N HIS A 79 9.91 -7.65 -14.58
CA HIS A 79 9.92 -6.82 -15.79
C HIS A 79 8.62 -6.00 -15.84
N TYR A 80 8.77 -4.69 -15.70
CA TYR A 80 7.65 -3.76 -15.69
C TYR A 80 7.66 -2.90 -16.95
N LYS A 81 6.48 -2.52 -17.38
CA LYS A 81 6.29 -1.53 -18.43
C LYS A 81 5.47 -0.36 -17.92
N GLU A 82 5.97 0.85 -18.10
CA GLU A 82 5.19 2.06 -17.92
C GLU A 82 4.21 2.21 -19.09
N GLU A 83 2.93 2.23 -18.77
CA GLU A 83 1.86 2.51 -19.72
C GLU A 83 1.46 3.99 -19.65
N GLU A 84 0.60 4.46 -20.54
CA GLU A 84 -0.01 5.77 -20.40
C GLU A 84 -0.86 5.85 -19.14
N PRO A 85 -0.92 6.99 -18.44
CA PRO A 85 -1.88 7.13 -17.34
C PRO A 85 -3.28 6.73 -17.79
N PHE A 86 -3.93 5.91 -16.98
CA PHE A 86 -5.19 5.28 -17.36
C PHE A 86 -6.39 6.21 -17.20
N LEU A 87 -6.46 6.94 -16.07
CA LEU A 87 -7.55 7.85 -15.77
C LEU A 87 -7.06 9.28 -15.57
N TYR A 88 -7.82 10.20 -16.14
CA TYR A 88 -7.64 11.64 -16.02
C TYR A 88 -8.89 12.28 -15.43
N PRO A 89 -8.76 13.39 -14.68
CA PRO A 89 -9.89 14.18 -14.23
C PRO A 89 -10.37 15.11 -15.38
N ASP A 90 -11.10 14.54 -16.31
CA ASP A 90 -11.54 15.17 -17.57
C ASP A 90 -13.04 15.44 -17.61
N GLU A 91 -13.76 15.14 -16.52
CA GLU A 91 -15.17 15.36 -16.37
C GLU A 91 -15.50 16.32 -15.21
N GLU A 92 -16.67 16.95 -15.24
CA GLU A 92 -17.09 17.88 -14.17
C GLU A 92 -17.19 17.22 -12.80
N TRP A 93 -17.53 15.92 -12.76
CA TRP A 93 -17.70 15.17 -11.52
C TRP A 93 -16.40 14.55 -10.97
N ASP A 94 -15.25 14.79 -11.63
CA ASP A 94 -13.93 14.41 -11.12
C ASP A 94 -12.84 15.50 -11.36
N ARG A 95 -13.24 16.71 -11.70
CA ARG A 95 -12.36 17.80 -12.16
C ARG A 95 -11.20 18.15 -11.20
N ASP A 96 -11.35 17.85 -9.91
CA ASP A 96 -10.31 18.11 -8.89
C ASP A 96 -9.51 16.87 -8.50
N GLY A 97 -9.70 15.76 -9.20
CA GLY A 97 -8.87 14.56 -9.10
C GLY A 97 -9.62 13.25 -9.26
N VAL A 98 -8.92 12.29 -9.84
CA VAL A 98 -9.30 10.88 -9.88
C VAL A 98 -8.75 10.24 -8.61
N TYR A 99 -9.59 10.09 -7.59
CA TYR A 99 -9.19 9.53 -6.31
C TYR A 99 -9.22 8.00 -6.33
N SER A 100 -8.94 7.39 -5.18
CA SER A 100 -8.73 5.94 -5.09
C SER A 100 -9.96 5.12 -5.46
N GLY A 101 -9.70 3.93 -5.94
CA GLY A 101 -10.69 2.97 -6.39
C GLY A 101 -10.07 1.63 -6.74
N SER A 102 -10.87 0.73 -7.30
CA SER A 102 -10.50 -0.67 -7.52
C SER A 102 -10.94 -1.20 -8.87
N ALA A 103 -10.41 -2.37 -9.24
CA ALA A 103 -10.82 -3.15 -10.40
C ALA A 103 -11.64 -4.38 -9.98
N TYR A 104 -12.54 -4.78 -10.87
CA TYR A 104 -13.24 -6.05 -10.86
C TYR A 104 -13.17 -6.68 -12.25
N THR A 105 -12.51 -7.83 -12.37
CA THR A 105 -12.32 -8.52 -13.65
C THR A 105 -13.50 -9.41 -14.00
N CYS A 106 -13.92 -9.39 -15.27
CA CYS A 106 -14.92 -10.25 -15.88
C CYS A 106 -14.34 -10.92 -17.14
N GLU A 107 -15.07 -11.84 -17.74
CA GLU A 107 -14.63 -12.51 -18.98
C GLU A 107 -14.44 -11.54 -20.16
N ASP A 108 -15.25 -10.49 -20.23
CA ASP A 108 -15.29 -9.50 -21.32
C ASP A 108 -14.39 -8.28 -21.08
N GLY A 109 -13.80 -8.14 -19.88
CA GLY A 109 -12.93 -7.03 -19.55
C GLY A 109 -12.87 -6.72 -18.08
N ILE A 110 -12.51 -5.48 -17.77
CA ILE A 110 -12.28 -5.00 -16.42
C ILE A 110 -13.20 -3.83 -16.12
N HIS A 111 -13.94 -3.92 -15.04
CA HIS A 111 -14.74 -2.82 -14.47
C HIS A 111 -13.94 -2.14 -13.37
N TYR A 112 -13.77 -0.83 -13.50
CA TYR A 112 -13.13 -0.02 -12.47
C TYR A 112 -14.18 0.86 -11.80
N PHE A 113 -14.05 1.00 -10.50
CA PHE A 113 -14.83 1.94 -9.72
C PHE A 113 -13.87 2.83 -8.95
N TYR A 114 -14.04 4.14 -9.04
CA TYR A 114 -13.18 5.09 -8.37
C TYR A 114 -13.96 6.29 -7.85
N THR A 115 -13.31 7.11 -7.05
CA THR A 115 -13.91 8.32 -6.49
C THR A 115 -13.52 9.54 -7.33
N GLY A 116 -14.49 10.14 -7.99
CA GLY A 116 -14.37 11.46 -8.61
C GLY A 116 -14.46 12.55 -7.55
N ASN A 117 -13.40 13.35 -7.40
CA ASN A 117 -13.34 14.39 -6.40
C ASN A 117 -13.61 15.77 -7.00
N VAL A 118 -14.50 16.52 -6.35
CA VAL A 118 -14.81 17.93 -6.67
C VAL A 118 -14.67 18.77 -5.41
N LYS A 119 -13.97 19.89 -5.50
CA LYS A 119 -13.81 20.88 -4.42
C LYS A 119 -14.67 22.11 -4.66
N LEU A 120 -15.45 22.49 -3.67
CA LEU A 120 -16.44 23.57 -3.74
C LEU A 120 -15.94 24.80 -2.96
N TRP A 121 -14.88 25.42 -3.49
CA TRP A 121 -14.21 26.56 -2.85
C TRP A 121 -15.04 27.83 -2.72
N ASP A 122 -16.08 27.96 -3.55
CA ASP A 122 -16.98 29.11 -3.65
C ASP A 122 -18.13 29.08 -2.65
N LYS A 123 -18.29 27.98 -1.90
CA LYS A 123 -19.32 27.86 -0.85
C LYS A 123 -18.70 28.14 0.52
N ASP A 124 -19.56 28.35 1.52
CA ASP A 124 -19.14 28.39 2.92
C ASP A 124 -18.47 27.05 3.26
N TYR A 125 -17.14 27.08 3.12
CA TYR A 125 -16.33 25.86 3.00
C TYR A 125 -16.16 25.18 4.35
N ASP A 126 -16.87 24.07 4.54
CA ASP A 126 -16.58 23.08 5.56
C ASP A 126 -16.04 21.83 4.88
N TYR A 127 -14.76 21.53 5.14
CA TYR A 127 -14.06 20.39 4.56
C TYR A 127 -14.79 19.05 4.75
N ILE A 128 -15.58 18.91 5.83
CA ILE A 128 -16.23 17.66 6.20
C ILE A 128 -17.63 17.57 5.61
N MET A 129 -18.43 18.63 5.75
CA MET A 129 -19.88 18.55 5.52
C MET A 129 -20.37 19.17 4.21
N ASN A 130 -19.66 20.13 3.60
CA ASN A 130 -20.19 20.83 2.42
C ASN A 130 -19.14 21.30 1.40
N GLY A 131 -17.85 21.17 1.69
CA GLY A 131 -16.77 21.72 0.88
C GLY A 131 -16.33 20.84 -0.30
N ARG A 132 -17.01 19.74 -0.58
CA ARG A 132 -16.64 18.80 -1.64
C ARG A 132 -17.81 17.94 -2.12
N GLU A 133 -17.57 17.31 -3.27
CA GLU A 133 -18.32 16.15 -3.73
C GLU A 133 -17.36 14.97 -3.86
N GLN A 134 -17.80 13.79 -3.49
CA GLN A 134 -17.11 12.52 -3.75
C GLN A 134 -18.08 11.60 -4.48
N ASN A 135 -17.88 11.53 -5.77
CA ASN A 135 -18.76 10.84 -6.71
C ASN A 135 -18.20 9.45 -7.00
N THR A 136 -19.05 8.44 -7.17
CA THR A 136 -18.62 7.12 -7.59
C THR A 136 -18.74 7.00 -9.11
N ILE A 137 -17.63 6.64 -9.73
CA ILE A 137 -17.50 6.56 -11.19
C ILE A 137 -17.24 5.12 -11.59
N HIS A 138 -17.91 4.68 -12.63
CA HIS A 138 -17.72 3.37 -13.26
C HIS A 138 -17.02 3.53 -14.60
N VAL A 139 -15.94 2.78 -14.80
CA VAL A 139 -15.18 2.69 -16.06
C VAL A 139 -15.16 1.25 -16.52
N PHE A 140 -15.32 1.01 -17.79
CA PHE A 140 -15.09 -0.29 -18.41
C PHE A 140 -13.96 -0.23 -19.42
N SER A 141 -13.06 -1.21 -19.33
CA SER A 141 -11.97 -1.41 -20.27
C SER A 141 -11.90 -2.88 -20.70
N PRO A 142 -11.82 -3.16 -22.00
CA PRO A 142 -11.68 -4.52 -22.51
C PRO A 142 -10.29 -5.13 -22.30
N ASP A 143 -9.29 -4.32 -21.97
CA ASP A 143 -7.87 -4.72 -21.98
C ASP A 143 -7.00 -4.07 -20.88
N GLY A 144 -7.61 -3.31 -19.98
CA GLY A 144 -6.89 -2.58 -18.92
C GLY A 144 -6.13 -1.32 -19.39
N LYS A 145 -6.22 -0.97 -20.65
CA LYS A 145 -5.51 0.17 -21.26
C LYS A 145 -6.44 1.15 -21.98
N ASN A 146 -7.40 0.62 -22.70
CA ASN A 146 -8.36 1.40 -23.48
C ASN A 146 -9.69 1.49 -22.73
N ILE A 147 -10.21 2.71 -22.58
CA ILE A 147 -11.50 2.96 -21.93
C ILE A 147 -12.60 2.89 -22.98
N ALA A 148 -13.55 1.98 -22.79
CA ALA A 148 -14.75 1.90 -23.62
C ALA A 148 -15.83 2.88 -23.19
N TYR A 149 -15.99 3.08 -21.87
CA TYR A 149 -16.86 4.12 -21.31
C TYR A 149 -16.43 4.51 -19.90
N LYS A 150 -16.87 5.72 -19.50
CA LYS A 150 -16.72 6.32 -18.18
C LYS A 150 -18.05 6.92 -17.79
N LYS A 151 -18.65 6.51 -16.67
CA LYS A 151 -20.01 6.88 -16.27
C LYS A 151 -20.06 7.29 -14.81
N LEU A 152 -20.75 8.36 -14.49
CA LEU A 152 -21.15 8.68 -13.12
C LEU A 152 -22.26 7.72 -12.69
N VAL A 153 -22.06 7.01 -11.57
CA VAL A 153 -23.05 6.04 -11.07
C VAL A 153 -23.66 6.41 -9.72
N MET A 154 -22.96 7.16 -8.88
CA MET A 154 -23.52 7.70 -7.63
C MET A 154 -22.86 9.04 -7.28
N THR A 155 -23.61 9.87 -6.60
CA THR A 155 -23.20 11.17 -6.03
C THR A 155 -23.39 11.18 -4.52
N ASN A 156 -23.01 12.27 -3.85
CA ASN A 156 -23.28 12.40 -2.42
C ASN A 156 -24.79 12.40 -2.08
N ASP A 157 -25.68 12.64 -3.05
CA ASP A 157 -27.14 12.60 -2.83
C ASP A 157 -27.69 11.16 -2.77
N ASP A 158 -26.94 10.18 -3.26
CA ASP A 158 -27.28 8.76 -3.21
C ASP A 158 -26.84 8.09 -1.90
N TYR A 159 -26.05 8.77 -1.08
CA TYR A 159 -25.57 8.26 0.21
C TYR A 159 -26.55 8.54 1.34
N PRO A 160 -26.57 7.73 2.42
CA PRO A 160 -27.43 7.99 3.58
C PRO A 160 -27.24 9.40 4.15
N VAL A 161 -28.34 10.04 4.54
CA VAL A 161 -28.36 11.45 5.00
C VAL A 161 -27.50 11.76 6.22
N ASN A 162 -27.11 10.74 6.98
CA ASN A 162 -26.25 10.87 8.14
C ASN A 162 -24.75 10.73 7.81
N MET A 163 -24.38 10.74 6.53
CA MET A 163 -22.98 10.73 6.11
C MET A 163 -22.43 12.13 5.94
N SER A 164 -21.14 12.30 6.22
CA SER A 164 -20.41 13.48 5.79
C SER A 164 -20.17 13.44 4.26
N LYS A 165 -19.46 14.43 3.72
CA LYS A 165 -19.03 14.41 2.31
C LYS A 165 -17.85 13.47 2.03
N HIS A 166 -17.35 12.77 3.05
CA HIS A 166 -16.26 11.80 2.93
C HIS A 166 -16.81 10.39 2.77
N VAL A 167 -17.13 10.01 1.53
CA VAL A 167 -17.46 8.63 1.11
C VAL A 167 -16.63 8.31 -0.12
N ARG A 168 -15.73 7.32 -0.07
CA ARG A 168 -14.76 7.08 -1.13
C ARG A 168 -14.17 5.67 -1.17
N ASP A 169 -13.29 5.43 -2.12
CA ASP A 169 -12.47 4.23 -2.29
C ASP A 169 -13.32 2.97 -2.53
N PRO A 170 -14.18 2.95 -3.59
CA PRO A 170 -15.06 1.84 -3.86
C PRO A 170 -14.30 0.55 -4.18
N LYS A 171 -14.73 -0.56 -3.59
CA LYS A 171 -14.23 -1.90 -3.86
C LYS A 171 -15.38 -2.87 -4.08
N ILE A 172 -15.27 -3.73 -5.10
CA ILE A 172 -16.31 -4.68 -5.47
C ILE A 172 -16.04 -6.05 -4.86
N TYR A 173 -17.10 -6.62 -4.27
CA TYR A 173 -17.15 -7.97 -3.74
C TYR A 173 -18.36 -8.70 -4.33
N LYS A 174 -18.18 -9.88 -4.92
CA LYS A 174 -19.27 -10.68 -5.46
C LYS A 174 -19.58 -11.85 -4.53
N LYS A 175 -20.84 -11.98 -4.14
CA LYS A 175 -21.34 -13.10 -3.32
C LYS A 175 -22.73 -13.55 -3.80
N ASP A 176 -22.93 -14.86 -3.91
CA ASP A 176 -24.23 -15.49 -4.28
C ASP A 176 -24.86 -14.88 -5.55
N GLY A 177 -24.04 -14.59 -6.57
CA GLY A 177 -24.47 -14.03 -7.84
C GLY A 177 -24.75 -12.52 -7.85
N ARG A 178 -24.68 -11.84 -6.71
CA ARG A 178 -24.90 -10.39 -6.56
C ARG A 178 -23.59 -9.67 -6.31
N TYR A 179 -23.50 -8.44 -6.80
CA TYR A 179 -22.37 -7.56 -6.56
C TYR A 179 -22.65 -6.66 -5.34
N TYR A 180 -21.64 -6.51 -4.53
CA TYR A 180 -21.60 -5.57 -3.42
C TYR A 180 -20.44 -4.61 -3.62
N MET A 181 -20.67 -3.34 -3.37
CA MET A 181 -19.62 -2.30 -3.34
C MET A 181 -19.46 -1.84 -1.90
N ILE A 182 -18.24 -1.91 -1.39
CA ILE A 182 -17.89 -1.33 -0.09
C ILE A 182 -17.16 -0.01 -0.33
N GLN A 183 -17.55 1.05 0.39
CA GLN A 183 -16.89 2.35 0.36
C GLN A 183 -16.57 2.80 1.78
N GLY A 184 -15.36 3.34 1.98
CA GLY A 184 -14.97 3.92 3.25
C GLY A 184 -15.67 5.25 3.48
N CYS A 185 -16.04 5.53 4.72
CA CYS A 185 -16.73 6.76 5.04
C CYS A 185 -16.47 7.29 6.46
N ARG A 186 -16.82 8.57 6.61
CA ARG A 186 -16.97 9.29 7.87
C ARG A 186 -18.42 9.71 7.98
N ASP A 187 -19.09 9.33 9.05
CA ASP A 187 -20.45 9.81 9.26
C ASP A 187 -20.49 11.25 9.81
N ALA A 188 -21.67 11.82 9.93
CA ALA A 188 -21.85 13.19 10.40
C ALA A 188 -21.44 13.41 11.87
N GLU A 189 -21.38 12.33 12.66
CA GLU A 189 -20.91 12.33 14.06
C GLU A 189 -19.41 12.07 14.18
N SER A 190 -18.71 11.96 13.04
CA SER A 190 -17.27 11.67 12.97
C SER A 190 -16.91 10.26 13.46
N TYR A 191 -17.69 9.27 13.06
CA TYR A 191 -17.36 7.86 13.21
C TYR A 191 -16.93 7.27 11.86
N GLY A 192 -15.79 6.56 11.87
CA GLY A 192 -15.34 5.77 10.75
C GLY A 192 -16.24 4.56 10.55
N CYS A 193 -16.68 4.35 9.31
CA CYS A 193 -17.55 3.23 8.93
C CYS A 193 -17.36 2.90 7.45
N ALA A 194 -18.09 1.91 6.96
CA ALA A 194 -18.16 1.60 5.53
C ALA A 194 -19.62 1.51 5.08
N LEU A 195 -19.89 2.03 3.89
CA LEU A 195 -21.17 1.85 3.21
C LEU A 195 -21.12 0.60 2.32
N LEU A 196 -22.15 -0.21 2.40
CA LEU A 196 -22.40 -1.30 1.46
C LEU A 196 -23.50 -0.89 0.49
N PHE A 197 -23.24 -1.03 -0.80
CA PHE A 197 -24.23 -0.94 -1.87
C PHE A 197 -24.34 -2.32 -2.53
N CYS A 198 -25.47 -2.61 -3.17
CA CYS A 198 -25.64 -3.82 -3.94
C CYS A 198 -26.15 -3.52 -5.35
N SER A 199 -25.76 -4.39 -6.29
CA SER A 199 -26.16 -4.34 -7.69
C SER A 199 -26.29 -5.75 -8.27
N ASP A 200 -27.15 -5.91 -9.26
CA ASP A 200 -27.26 -7.15 -10.02
C ASP A 200 -26.54 -7.06 -11.39
N ASP A 201 -26.09 -5.83 -11.80
CA ASP A 201 -25.58 -5.54 -13.14
C ASP A 201 -24.33 -4.65 -13.21
N LEU A 202 -23.75 -4.24 -12.05
CA LEU A 202 -22.62 -3.29 -11.92
C LEU A 202 -22.92 -1.84 -12.36
N GLU A 203 -24.11 -1.56 -12.84
CA GLU A 203 -24.52 -0.22 -13.29
C GLU A 203 -25.48 0.47 -12.31
N HIS A 204 -26.45 -0.29 -11.76
CA HIS A 204 -27.48 0.24 -10.87
C HIS A 204 -27.22 -0.17 -9.43
N TRP A 205 -26.78 0.78 -8.63
CA TRP A 205 -26.40 0.59 -7.24
C TRP A 205 -27.49 1.08 -6.29
N LYS A 206 -27.72 0.33 -5.23
CA LYS A 206 -28.64 0.71 -4.15
C LYS A 206 -27.91 0.57 -2.82
N TRP A 207 -28.06 1.57 -1.96
CA TRP A 207 -27.60 1.43 -0.59
C TRP A 207 -28.18 0.17 0.05
N TYR A 208 -27.32 -0.65 0.58
CA TYR A 208 -27.66 -1.94 1.18
C TYR A 208 -27.65 -1.86 2.69
N ASP A 209 -26.54 -1.36 3.27
CA ASP A 209 -26.36 -1.19 4.71
C ASP A 209 -25.16 -0.28 5.02
N THR A 210 -25.05 0.08 6.31
CA THR A 210 -23.85 0.75 6.88
C THR A 210 -23.23 -0.18 7.90
N VAL A 211 -21.96 -0.55 7.69
CA VAL A 211 -21.22 -1.45 8.59
C VAL A 211 -20.19 -0.68 9.39
N ARG A 212 -20.14 -0.98 10.69
CA ARG A 212 -19.23 -0.35 11.64
C ARG A 212 -19.03 -1.21 12.88
N THR A 213 -17.96 -0.98 13.59
CA THR A 213 -17.72 -1.60 14.91
C THR A 213 -18.73 -1.14 15.96
N ALA A 214 -18.96 -1.93 16.98
CA ALA A 214 -19.89 -1.60 18.07
C ALA A 214 -19.51 -0.33 18.86
N LYS A 215 -18.22 0.02 18.87
CA LYS A 215 -17.69 1.27 19.41
C LYS A 215 -16.92 1.97 18.29
N PRO A 216 -16.87 3.32 18.26
CA PRO A 216 -16.10 4.04 17.27
C PRO A 216 -14.65 3.56 17.20
N PHE A 217 -14.15 3.34 15.98
CA PHE A 217 -12.76 2.99 15.70
C PHE A 217 -12.20 3.97 14.69
N GLY A 218 -11.69 5.09 15.16
CA GLY A 218 -11.32 6.25 14.37
C GLY A 218 -12.53 7.04 13.86
N TYR A 219 -12.24 8.16 13.18
CA TYR A 219 -13.26 9.05 12.63
C TYR A 219 -13.53 8.86 11.14
N MET A 220 -12.66 8.19 10.42
CA MET A 220 -12.75 7.89 8.99
C MET A 220 -12.14 6.52 8.71
N TRP A 221 -12.76 5.74 7.84
CA TRP A 221 -12.14 4.56 7.23
C TRP A 221 -11.89 4.84 5.75
N GLU A 222 -10.66 4.64 5.30
CA GLU A 222 -10.25 4.75 3.90
C GLU A 222 -9.88 3.39 3.33
N CYS A 223 -9.88 3.26 2.01
CA CYS A 223 -9.43 2.08 1.27
C CYS A 223 -10.00 0.75 1.81
N PRO A 224 -11.32 0.61 2.01
CA PRO A 224 -11.88 -0.64 2.50
C PRO A 224 -11.78 -1.72 1.43
N ASP A 225 -11.57 -2.95 1.86
CA ASP A 225 -11.70 -4.16 1.03
C ASP A 225 -12.43 -5.24 1.82
N LEU A 226 -13.17 -6.10 1.13
CA LEU A 226 -13.85 -7.25 1.71
C LEU A 226 -13.57 -8.46 0.83
N PHE A 227 -12.95 -9.49 1.41
CA PHE A 227 -12.61 -10.71 0.71
C PHE A 227 -12.61 -11.92 1.64
N GLU A 228 -12.48 -13.09 1.05
CA GLU A 228 -12.30 -14.34 1.77
C GLU A 228 -10.92 -14.93 1.45
N ILE A 229 -10.23 -15.41 2.46
CA ILE A 229 -8.92 -16.07 2.36
C ILE A 229 -8.89 -17.25 3.31
N ASP A 230 -8.57 -18.45 2.82
CA ASP A 230 -8.49 -19.70 3.58
C ASP A 230 -9.73 -19.96 4.47
N GLY A 231 -10.91 -19.58 3.98
CA GLY A 231 -12.21 -19.76 4.65
C GLY A 231 -12.54 -18.68 5.68
N GLN A 232 -11.69 -17.69 5.88
CA GLN A 232 -11.96 -16.54 6.74
C GLN A 232 -12.34 -15.31 5.92
N GLN A 233 -13.42 -14.64 6.28
CA GLN A 233 -13.75 -13.32 5.74
C GLN A 233 -12.90 -12.24 6.42
N ILE A 234 -12.32 -11.38 5.61
CA ILE A 234 -11.47 -10.27 6.05
C ILE A 234 -12.05 -8.96 5.52
N MET A 235 -12.13 -7.98 6.40
CA MET A 235 -12.36 -6.59 6.01
C MET A 235 -11.11 -5.76 6.31
N THR A 236 -10.51 -5.17 5.29
CA THR A 236 -9.38 -4.23 5.48
C THR A 236 -9.89 -2.80 5.50
N CYS A 237 -9.17 -1.92 6.17
CA CYS A 237 -9.34 -0.48 6.06
C CYS A 237 -8.12 0.27 6.59
N CYS A 238 -8.07 1.57 6.29
CA CYS A 238 -7.09 2.51 6.80
C CYS A 238 -7.79 3.53 7.71
N PRO A 239 -7.95 3.24 9.01
CA PRO A 239 -8.67 4.12 9.93
C PRO A 239 -7.81 5.31 10.34
N GLN A 240 -8.42 6.51 10.34
CA GLN A 240 -7.85 7.75 10.84
C GLN A 240 -8.41 8.06 12.23
N GLY A 241 -7.56 8.63 13.10
CA GLY A 241 -7.96 9.06 14.45
C GLY A 241 -8.10 7.92 15.46
N VAL A 242 -7.28 6.89 15.34
CA VAL A 242 -7.13 5.83 16.34
C VAL A 242 -5.95 6.16 17.24
N ASP A 243 -6.20 6.27 18.54
CA ASP A 243 -5.16 6.58 19.51
C ASP A 243 -4.19 5.42 19.71
N GLN A 244 -2.91 5.74 19.88
CA GLN A 244 -1.88 4.76 20.21
C GLN A 244 -2.20 4.01 21.51
N LYS A 245 -1.98 2.69 21.52
CA LYS A 245 -2.13 1.82 22.71
C LYS A 245 -0.88 0.97 22.93
N GLY A 246 -0.01 1.43 23.81
CA GLY A 246 1.27 0.77 24.05
C GLY A 246 2.09 0.76 22.77
N TYR A 247 2.32 -0.42 22.19
CA TYR A 247 3.04 -0.61 20.93
C TYR A 247 2.11 -0.86 19.73
N ASP A 248 0.81 -0.71 19.88
CA ASP A 248 -0.16 -0.75 18.79
C ASP A 248 -0.52 0.69 18.37
N TYR A 249 -0.79 0.89 17.08
CA TYR A 249 -1.26 2.16 16.48
C TYR A 249 -0.27 3.31 16.66
N GLN A 250 0.99 3.07 16.30
CA GLN A 250 2.09 4.03 16.49
C GLN A 250 2.15 5.12 15.41
N ASN A 251 1.46 4.94 14.29
CA ASN A 251 1.39 5.91 13.21
C ASN A 251 0.25 6.90 13.40
N VAL A 252 0.31 8.06 12.74
CA VAL A 252 -0.77 9.05 12.76
C VAL A 252 -2.09 8.47 12.26
N TYR A 253 -2.05 7.61 11.27
CA TYR A 253 -3.16 6.81 10.75
C TYR A 253 -2.76 5.35 10.66
N GLN A 254 -3.74 4.46 10.70
CA GLN A 254 -3.48 3.02 10.73
C GLN A 254 -3.80 2.38 9.37
N CYS A 255 -3.29 1.17 9.18
CA CYS A 255 -3.55 0.34 8.03
C CYS A 255 -3.61 -1.12 8.50
N GLY A 256 -4.71 -1.81 8.24
CA GLY A 256 -4.87 -3.17 8.75
C GLY A 256 -6.21 -3.81 8.40
N TYR A 257 -6.58 -4.79 9.20
CA TYR A 257 -7.75 -5.61 8.92
C TYR A 257 -8.49 -6.05 10.17
N PHE A 258 -9.76 -6.37 9.97
CA PHE A 258 -10.59 -7.11 10.90
C PHE A 258 -10.88 -8.50 10.33
N PRO A 259 -10.66 -9.58 11.07
CA PRO A 259 -11.39 -10.82 10.82
C PRO A 259 -12.88 -10.54 11.06
N VAL A 260 -13.73 -10.92 10.11
CA VAL A 260 -15.16 -10.59 10.17
C VAL A 260 -16.03 -11.82 9.89
N GLU A 261 -17.28 -11.76 10.34
CA GLU A 261 -18.34 -12.64 9.92
C GLU A 261 -19.48 -11.77 9.37
N PHE A 262 -19.60 -11.71 8.06
CA PHE A 262 -20.61 -10.93 7.35
C PHE A 262 -21.66 -11.83 6.72
N ASP A 263 -22.79 -11.95 7.39
CA ASP A 263 -24.01 -12.52 6.81
C ASP A 263 -24.77 -11.41 6.05
N LEU A 264 -24.42 -11.26 4.78
CA LEU A 264 -25.03 -10.24 3.94
C LEU A 264 -26.54 -10.46 3.77
N LYS A 265 -27.02 -11.70 3.78
CA LYS A 265 -28.44 -12.02 3.61
C LYS A 265 -29.28 -11.55 4.78
N ASN A 266 -28.78 -11.73 6.01
CA ASN A 266 -29.48 -11.36 7.24
C ASN A 266 -29.05 -10.00 7.77
N LYS A 267 -28.11 -9.30 7.10
CA LYS A 267 -27.51 -8.02 7.52
C LYS A 267 -26.97 -8.11 8.95
N SER A 268 -26.23 -9.17 9.22
CA SER A 268 -25.58 -9.39 10.51
C SER A 268 -24.05 -9.34 10.34
N TYR A 269 -23.40 -8.49 11.10
CA TYR A 269 -21.98 -8.19 10.95
C TYR A 269 -21.28 -8.28 12.30
N SER A 270 -20.27 -9.13 12.41
CA SER A 270 -19.37 -9.16 13.56
C SER A 270 -17.94 -8.83 13.18
N PHE A 271 -17.26 -8.10 14.04
CA PHE A 271 -15.87 -7.69 13.87
C PHE A 271 -15.01 -8.31 14.96
N GLY A 272 -13.94 -8.99 14.54
CA GLY A 272 -12.86 -9.36 15.45
C GLY A 272 -12.02 -8.14 15.87
N LYS A 273 -10.89 -8.39 16.53
CA LYS A 273 -9.94 -7.32 16.89
C LYS A 273 -9.24 -6.83 15.62
N PHE A 274 -9.10 -5.50 15.48
CA PHE A 274 -8.28 -4.90 14.43
C PHE A 274 -6.82 -5.29 14.59
N GLN A 275 -6.20 -5.71 13.49
CA GLN A 275 -4.79 -6.07 13.41
C GLN A 275 -4.12 -5.20 12.34
N GLU A 276 -2.99 -4.60 12.69
CA GLU A 276 -2.21 -3.79 11.75
C GLU A 276 -1.48 -4.71 10.76
N PHE A 277 -1.47 -4.37 9.48
CA PHE A 277 -0.65 -5.05 8.50
C PHE A 277 0.84 -4.84 8.74
N ASP A 278 1.21 -3.71 9.32
CA ASP A 278 2.61 -3.29 9.40
C ASP A 278 2.83 -2.39 10.62
N LYS A 279 3.93 -2.60 11.30
CA LYS A 279 4.34 -1.85 12.50
C LYS A 279 5.42 -0.81 12.21
N GLY A 280 5.80 -0.64 10.93
CA GLY A 280 6.81 0.32 10.49
C GLY A 280 6.31 1.74 10.41
N PHE A 281 7.09 2.59 9.77
CA PHE A 281 6.77 4.01 9.61
C PHE A 281 5.93 4.29 8.36
N ASP A 282 6.18 3.58 7.26
CA ASP A 282 5.75 3.99 5.94
C ASP A 282 4.86 2.93 5.29
N ILE A 283 3.60 2.89 5.70
CA ILE A 283 2.57 2.05 5.11
C ILE A 283 1.20 2.69 5.23
N TYR A 284 0.49 2.84 4.13
CA TYR A 284 -0.89 3.31 4.11
C TYR A 284 -1.62 2.85 2.85
N ALA A 285 -2.94 3.08 2.77
CA ALA A 285 -3.78 2.87 1.60
C ALA A 285 -3.57 1.50 0.93
N THR A 286 -3.41 0.43 1.72
CA THR A 286 -3.21 -0.91 1.17
C THR A 286 -4.44 -1.35 0.38
N GLN A 287 -4.18 -2.01 -0.75
CA GLN A 287 -5.19 -2.69 -1.53
C GLN A 287 -4.79 -4.13 -1.81
N THR A 288 -5.78 -5.00 -1.98
CA THR A 288 -5.55 -6.40 -2.32
C THR A 288 -6.29 -6.79 -3.59
N PHE A 289 -5.82 -7.83 -4.26
CA PHE A 289 -6.53 -8.49 -5.34
C PHE A 289 -6.19 -9.99 -5.35
N ALA A 290 -7.05 -10.80 -5.97
CA ALA A 290 -6.71 -12.17 -6.28
C ALA A 290 -6.14 -12.24 -7.69
N ASP A 291 -4.99 -12.89 -7.86
CA ASP A 291 -4.46 -13.19 -9.18
C ASP A 291 -5.17 -14.42 -9.80
N GLU A 292 -4.88 -14.72 -11.07
CA GLU A 292 -5.48 -15.85 -11.78
C GLU A 292 -5.07 -17.22 -11.18
N ALA A 293 -3.98 -17.27 -10.41
CA ALA A 293 -3.56 -18.45 -9.65
C ALA A 293 -4.28 -18.59 -8.30
N GLY A 294 -5.09 -17.60 -7.91
CA GLY A 294 -5.83 -17.57 -6.66
C GLY A 294 -5.05 -17.03 -5.47
N ARG A 295 -3.82 -16.52 -5.66
CA ARG A 295 -3.06 -15.86 -4.59
C ARG A 295 -3.72 -14.52 -4.25
N ARG A 296 -3.86 -14.21 -2.96
CA ARG A 296 -4.25 -12.86 -2.51
C ARG A 296 -3.01 -12.00 -2.36
N ILE A 297 -2.88 -10.98 -3.19
CA ILE A 297 -1.72 -10.10 -3.22
C ILE A 297 -2.09 -8.75 -2.64
N LEU A 298 -1.24 -8.23 -1.74
CA LEU A 298 -1.34 -6.92 -1.12
C LEU A 298 -0.22 -6.02 -1.62
N ILE A 299 -0.57 -4.77 -1.95
CA ILE A 299 0.37 -3.67 -2.20
C ILE A 299 -0.12 -2.47 -1.39
N GLY A 300 0.81 -1.72 -0.78
CA GLY A 300 0.51 -0.50 -0.03
C GLY A 300 1.31 0.69 -0.54
N TRP A 301 0.88 1.88 -0.21
CA TRP A 301 1.69 3.09 -0.34
C TRP A 301 2.78 3.08 0.73
N MET A 302 4.05 3.13 0.30
CA MET A 302 5.19 3.31 1.19
C MET A 302 5.34 4.80 1.51
N GLY A 303 4.49 5.25 2.39
CA GLY A 303 4.29 6.59 2.90
C GLY A 303 3.05 6.62 3.78
N ILE A 304 2.73 7.76 4.34
CA ILE A 304 1.54 8.00 5.14
C ILE A 304 1.20 9.50 5.07
N PRO A 305 -0.09 9.90 4.95
CA PRO A 305 -0.45 11.30 4.98
C PRO A 305 -0.22 11.89 6.39
N ASP A 306 0.06 13.20 6.44
CA ASP A 306 0.21 13.96 7.69
C ASP A 306 1.31 13.42 8.65
N ALA A 307 2.30 12.68 8.12
CA ALA A 307 3.44 12.22 8.90
C ALA A 307 4.22 13.40 9.50
N ASP A 308 4.71 13.23 10.72
CA ASP A 308 5.52 14.23 11.44
C ASP A 308 7.03 14.13 11.14
N TYR A 309 7.40 13.32 10.15
CA TYR A 309 8.77 13.12 9.66
C TYR A 309 8.88 13.46 8.17
N ASP A 310 10.10 13.76 7.75
CA ASP A 310 10.40 14.27 6.42
C ASP A 310 10.46 13.16 5.37
N ASN A 311 9.77 13.37 4.24
CA ASN A 311 9.78 12.55 3.04
C ASN A 311 10.43 13.24 1.83
N ASP A 312 10.93 14.48 1.98
CA ASP A 312 11.31 15.35 0.87
C ASP A 312 12.71 15.08 0.31
N ALA A 313 13.42 14.04 0.79
CA ALA A 313 14.79 13.72 0.37
C ALA A 313 14.96 13.57 -1.15
N THR A 314 13.91 13.17 -1.85
CA THR A 314 13.92 12.87 -3.29
C THR A 314 13.25 13.95 -4.15
N VAL A 315 12.61 14.95 -3.51
CA VAL A 315 11.86 16.01 -4.22
C VAL A 315 12.75 16.84 -5.13
N ALA A 316 13.98 17.12 -4.72
CA ALA A 316 14.97 17.84 -5.55
C ALA A 316 15.36 17.06 -6.83
N TYR A 317 15.03 15.77 -6.88
CA TYR A 317 15.23 14.88 -8.02
C TYR A 317 13.93 14.56 -8.76
N ASP A 318 12.89 15.37 -8.56
CA ASP A 318 11.60 15.28 -9.24
C ASP A 318 10.80 13.99 -8.99
N TRP A 319 10.94 13.36 -7.81
CA TRP A 319 10.10 12.23 -7.43
C TRP A 319 9.90 12.13 -5.91
N ILE A 320 8.83 11.48 -5.48
CA ILE A 320 8.54 11.20 -4.07
C ILE A 320 7.62 10.00 -3.92
N HIS A 321 7.84 9.25 -2.83
CA HIS A 321 7.12 8.04 -2.42
C HIS A 321 7.38 6.81 -3.30
N ALA A 322 6.76 5.72 -2.93
CA ALA A 322 6.87 4.42 -3.58
C ALA A 322 5.68 3.53 -3.17
N LEU A 323 5.58 2.36 -3.80
CA LEU A 323 4.77 1.25 -3.31
C LEU A 323 5.64 0.23 -2.59
N THR A 324 5.04 -0.50 -1.64
CA THR A 324 5.69 -1.66 -1.00
C THR A 324 5.98 -2.74 -2.03
N MET A 325 6.86 -3.69 -1.71
CA MET A 325 6.90 -4.94 -2.45
C MET A 325 5.51 -5.59 -2.45
N PRO A 326 5.12 -6.28 -3.54
CA PRO A 326 3.91 -7.07 -3.55
C PRO A 326 4.06 -8.26 -2.57
N ARG A 327 3.03 -8.46 -1.73
CA ARG A 327 3.04 -9.47 -0.67
C ARG A 327 1.89 -10.46 -0.87
N GLU A 328 2.19 -11.75 -0.89
CA GLU A 328 1.18 -12.81 -0.84
C GLU A 328 0.66 -12.94 0.59
N LEU A 329 -0.65 -13.01 0.75
CA LEU A 329 -1.31 -13.16 2.04
C LEU A 329 -1.73 -14.62 2.26
N GLU A 330 -1.57 -15.10 3.49
CA GLU A 330 -2.04 -16.39 3.99
C GLU A 330 -2.81 -16.15 5.31
N TRP A 331 -3.96 -16.79 5.49
CA TRP A 331 -4.65 -16.79 6.78
C TRP A 331 -4.24 -18.00 7.60
N LYS A 332 -3.67 -17.78 8.76
CA LYS A 332 -3.22 -18.87 9.64
C LYS A 332 -3.31 -18.47 11.10
N ASP A 333 -3.84 -19.38 11.94
CA ASP A 333 -3.88 -19.22 13.41
C ASP A 333 -4.49 -17.90 13.89
N GLY A 334 -5.52 -17.40 13.16
CA GLY A 334 -6.23 -16.16 13.50
C GLY A 334 -5.52 -14.88 13.06
N LYS A 335 -4.54 -14.96 12.18
CA LYS A 335 -3.74 -13.85 11.66
C LYS A 335 -3.52 -13.96 10.16
N ILE A 336 -3.24 -12.82 9.53
CA ILE A 336 -2.68 -12.77 8.18
C ILE A 336 -1.17 -12.83 8.27
N LEU A 337 -0.57 -13.82 7.61
CA LEU A 337 0.86 -13.86 7.32
C LEU A 337 1.10 -13.17 5.98
N GLN A 338 2.21 -12.44 5.86
CA GLN A 338 2.58 -11.68 4.66
C GLN A 338 3.92 -12.18 4.14
N HIS A 339 3.93 -12.65 2.91
CA HIS A 339 5.15 -13.18 2.28
C HIS A 339 5.52 -12.31 1.07
N PRO A 340 6.78 -11.84 0.96
CA PRO A 340 7.24 -11.31 -0.33
C PRO A 340 6.95 -12.31 -1.44
N LEU A 341 6.49 -11.86 -2.61
CA LEU A 341 6.21 -12.77 -3.71
C LEU A 341 7.44 -13.63 -4.03
N LYS A 342 7.21 -14.90 -4.34
CA LYS A 342 8.29 -15.87 -4.67
C LYS A 342 9.17 -15.40 -5.83
N GLU A 343 8.63 -14.61 -6.73
CA GLU A 343 9.28 -14.02 -7.91
C GLU A 343 10.44 -13.10 -7.50
N MET A 344 10.42 -12.51 -6.29
CA MET A 344 11.53 -11.71 -5.77
C MET A 344 12.85 -12.50 -5.66
N LYS A 345 12.77 -13.84 -5.61
CA LYS A 345 13.97 -14.70 -5.60
C LYS A 345 14.77 -14.63 -6.90
N ASP A 346 14.14 -14.24 -8.01
CA ASP A 346 14.82 -14.08 -9.31
C ASP A 346 15.79 -12.90 -9.33
N LEU A 347 15.65 -11.98 -8.36
CA LEU A 347 16.61 -10.88 -8.16
C LEU A 347 17.90 -11.30 -7.43
N ARG A 348 17.93 -12.49 -6.80
CA ARG A 348 19.04 -12.92 -5.94
C ARG A 348 20.33 -13.17 -6.72
N LYS A 349 21.42 -12.64 -6.19
CA LYS A 349 22.80 -12.82 -6.67
C LYS A 349 23.72 -13.07 -5.49
N ASN A 350 24.92 -13.59 -5.75
CA ASN A 350 26.02 -13.69 -4.79
C ASN A 350 25.60 -14.22 -3.41
N ALA A 351 24.95 -15.40 -3.41
CA ALA A 351 24.44 -16.02 -2.19
C ALA A 351 25.55 -16.45 -1.22
N PHE A 352 25.31 -16.29 0.07
CA PHE A 352 26.09 -16.95 1.11
C PHE A 352 25.17 -17.57 2.18
N THR A 353 25.70 -18.55 2.87
CA THR A 353 25.07 -19.17 4.04
C THR A 353 26.13 -19.44 5.10
N CYS A 354 25.83 -19.17 6.35
CA CYS A 354 26.68 -19.53 7.49
C CYS A 354 25.85 -19.75 8.75
N GLU A 355 26.46 -20.34 9.77
CA GLU A 355 25.88 -20.43 11.10
C GLU A 355 25.76 -19.03 11.71
N LEU A 356 24.65 -18.74 12.42
CA LEU A 356 24.37 -17.44 13.03
C LEU A 356 25.41 -17.08 14.10
N GLU A 357 25.91 -18.07 14.84
CA GLU A 357 26.99 -17.90 15.83
C GLU A 357 28.35 -17.49 15.21
N ALA A 358 28.55 -17.87 13.96
CA ALA A 358 29.77 -17.52 13.22
C ALA A 358 29.64 -16.20 12.47
N PHE A 359 28.40 -15.71 12.26
CA PHE A 359 28.14 -14.48 11.55
C PHE A 359 28.54 -13.27 12.41
N THR A 360 29.39 -12.44 11.91
CA THR A 360 29.80 -11.19 12.58
C THR A 360 29.44 -9.97 11.77
N LYS A 361 29.71 -10.01 10.48
CA LYS A 361 29.43 -8.90 9.55
C LYS A 361 29.40 -9.40 8.11
N TRP A 362 28.66 -8.66 7.31
CA TRP A 362 28.60 -8.78 5.86
C TRP A 362 28.65 -7.40 5.22
N ALA A 363 29.36 -7.24 4.13
CA ALA A 363 29.42 -6.04 3.33
C ALA A 363 28.96 -6.40 1.91
N PRO A 364 27.66 -6.27 1.60
CA PRO A 364 27.18 -6.41 0.22
C PRO A 364 27.79 -5.34 -0.67
N ALA A 365 27.74 -5.53 -2.00
CA ALA A 365 28.30 -4.57 -2.97
C ALA A 365 27.63 -3.18 -2.87
N ASP A 366 26.35 -3.16 -2.50
CA ASP A 366 25.59 -1.95 -2.16
C ASP A 366 24.55 -2.27 -1.07
N CYS A 367 23.62 -1.35 -0.82
CA CYS A 367 22.56 -1.55 0.19
C CYS A 367 21.35 -2.37 -0.29
N CYS A 368 21.39 -2.91 -1.52
CA CYS A 368 20.31 -3.70 -2.10
C CYS A 368 20.54 -5.19 -1.83
N PHE A 369 19.91 -5.71 -0.80
CA PHE A 369 20.10 -7.09 -0.37
C PHE A 369 18.84 -7.70 0.28
N GLU A 370 18.82 -9.03 0.28
CA GLU A 370 17.97 -9.84 1.15
C GLU A 370 18.85 -10.54 2.19
N LEU A 371 18.45 -10.44 3.46
CA LEU A 371 19.09 -11.15 4.55
C LEU A 371 18.01 -11.91 5.33
N ARG A 372 18.18 -13.22 5.46
CA ARG A 372 17.32 -14.07 6.25
C ARG A 372 18.12 -14.67 7.42
N LEU A 373 17.57 -14.56 8.60
CA LEU A 373 18.03 -15.22 9.82
C LEU A 373 16.97 -16.24 10.23
N ASP A 374 17.33 -17.50 10.30
CA ASP A 374 16.55 -18.54 10.97
C ASP A 374 17.13 -18.68 12.39
N VAL A 375 16.31 -18.45 13.42
CA VAL A 375 16.74 -18.36 14.82
C VAL A 375 16.25 -19.57 15.59
N GLU A 376 17.17 -20.42 16.05
CA GLU A 376 16.86 -21.60 16.87
C GLU A 376 16.86 -21.25 18.36
N GLU A 377 17.84 -20.46 18.79
CA GLU A 377 17.94 -19.96 20.18
C GLU A 377 18.46 -18.52 20.18
N ALA A 378 17.82 -17.65 20.94
CA ALA A 378 18.33 -16.31 21.22
C ALA A 378 17.87 -15.85 22.62
N LYS A 379 18.78 -15.22 23.38
CA LYS A 379 18.40 -14.43 24.56
C LYS A 379 18.08 -13.00 24.21
N ASN A 380 18.80 -12.47 23.25
CA ASN A 380 18.57 -11.20 22.61
C ASN A 380 19.20 -11.25 21.21
N LEU A 381 18.70 -10.41 20.32
CA LEU A 381 19.29 -10.21 18.99
C LEU A 381 19.42 -8.70 18.75
N GLU A 382 20.57 -8.27 18.25
CA GLU A 382 20.82 -6.91 17.79
C GLU A 382 21.62 -6.95 16.50
N LEU A 383 21.07 -6.35 15.46
CA LEU A 383 21.65 -6.30 14.12
C LEU A 383 21.66 -4.84 13.62
N LYS A 384 22.83 -4.34 13.29
CA LYS A 384 23.00 -3.10 12.54
C LYS A 384 22.81 -3.40 11.07
N LEU A 385 21.81 -2.80 10.45
CA LEU A 385 21.51 -2.98 9.02
C LEU A 385 22.24 -1.99 8.13
N ARG A 386 22.41 -0.78 8.66
CA ARG A 386 23.10 0.34 8.02
C ARG A 386 23.83 1.14 9.09
N GLU A 387 24.51 2.21 8.70
CA GLU A 387 25.29 3.07 9.59
C GLU A 387 24.53 3.46 10.87
N ASP A 388 23.27 3.84 10.75
CA ASP A 388 22.42 4.32 11.85
C ASP A 388 21.03 3.65 11.92
N VAL A 389 20.87 2.50 11.24
CA VAL A 389 19.64 1.70 11.30
C VAL A 389 19.94 0.39 12.02
N THR A 390 19.24 0.18 13.12
CA THR A 390 19.42 -1.00 13.97
C THR A 390 18.08 -1.67 14.23
N ILE A 391 18.04 -2.99 14.18
CA ILE A 391 16.95 -3.79 14.73
C ILE A 391 17.44 -4.53 15.95
N SER A 392 16.56 -4.68 16.93
CA SER A 392 16.84 -5.49 18.13
C SER A 392 15.60 -6.24 18.59
N TRP A 393 15.81 -7.41 19.16
CA TRP A 393 14.78 -8.18 19.86
C TRP A 393 15.29 -8.57 21.24
N LYS A 394 14.50 -8.26 22.26
CA LYS A 394 14.80 -8.60 23.64
C LYS A 394 13.53 -8.65 24.45
N ASP A 395 13.40 -9.68 25.32
CA ASP A 395 12.30 -9.84 26.26
C ASP A 395 10.90 -9.72 25.60
N GLY A 396 10.73 -10.30 24.40
CA GLY A 396 9.46 -10.28 23.66
C GLY A 396 9.16 -8.94 22.93
N LEU A 397 10.12 -8.02 22.86
CA LEU A 397 9.98 -6.75 22.16
C LEU A 397 10.97 -6.63 21.00
N PHE A 398 10.44 -6.46 19.80
CA PHE A 398 11.20 -6.10 18.61
C PHE A 398 11.21 -4.59 18.45
N THR A 399 12.37 -4.03 18.13
CA THR A 399 12.57 -2.58 17.97
C THR A 399 13.33 -2.30 16.68
N LEU A 400 12.78 -1.43 15.85
CA LEU A 400 13.48 -0.77 14.74
C LEU A 400 13.89 0.63 15.23
N SER A 401 15.18 0.95 15.16
CA SER A 401 15.74 2.25 15.54
C SER A 401 16.48 2.87 14.37
N MET A 402 16.30 4.16 14.16
CA MET A 402 16.89 4.92 13.07
C MET A 402 17.49 6.23 13.61
N GLY A 403 18.63 6.63 13.03
CA GLY A 403 19.28 7.92 13.27
C GLY A 403 18.91 8.96 12.20
N GLU A 404 19.92 9.70 11.74
CA GLU A 404 19.76 10.80 10.77
C GLU A 404 19.19 10.34 9.42
N SER A 405 19.54 9.12 8.98
CA SER A 405 18.99 8.52 7.74
C SER A 405 17.46 8.32 7.79
N GLY A 406 16.88 8.26 8.98
CA GLY A 406 15.45 8.19 9.21
C GLY A 406 14.72 9.51 8.95
N ARG A 407 15.43 10.65 8.93
CA ARG A 407 14.86 11.99 8.71
C ARG A 407 13.64 12.29 9.60
N GLY A 408 13.79 12.04 10.90
CA GLY A 408 12.74 12.19 11.91
C GLY A 408 12.07 10.87 12.33
N ARG A 409 12.16 9.81 11.52
CA ARG A 409 11.81 8.44 11.96
C ARG A 409 12.81 8.01 13.01
N LYS A 410 12.34 7.68 14.21
CA LYS A 410 13.22 7.33 15.33
C LYS A 410 13.11 5.87 15.72
N GLN A 411 11.95 5.46 16.20
CA GLN A 411 11.74 4.08 16.68
C GLN A 411 10.34 3.58 16.34
N ARG A 412 10.26 2.27 16.06
CA ARG A 412 9.01 1.50 16.01
C ARG A 412 9.19 0.21 16.77
N PHE A 413 8.11 -0.24 17.37
CA PHE A 413 8.08 -1.38 18.28
C PHE A 413 7.04 -2.40 17.84
N ALA A 414 7.35 -3.67 18.01
CA ALA A 414 6.40 -4.76 17.86
C ALA A 414 6.57 -5.78 18.97
N LYS A 415 5.45 -6.30 19.49
CA LYS A 415 5.48 -7.44 20.41
C LYS A 415 5.73 -8.71 19.60
N VAL A 416 6.79 -9.39 19.89
CA VAL A 416 7.22 -10.66 19.30
C VAL A 416 7.69 -11.54 20.45
N GLU A 417 6.76 -12.28 21.03
CA GLU A 417 7.03 -13.07 22.28
C GLU A 417 8.16 -14.08 22.07
N GLU A 418 8.16 -14.78 20.94
CA GLU A 418 9.21 -15.71 20.52
C GLU A 418 9.70 -15.31 19.14
N LEU A 419 11.00 -15.39 18.90
CA LEU A 419 11.61 -15.05 17.63
C LEU A 419 12.10 -16.34 16.94
N SER A 420 11.53 -16.68 15.80
CA SER A 420 11.90 -17.83 14.97
C SER A 420 12.67 -17.49 13.71
N ASP A 421 12.31 -16.38 13.08
CA ASP A 421 12.98 -15.92 11.88
C ASP A 421 12.80 -14.42 11.63
N ILE A 422 13.73 -13.86 10.85
CA ILE A 422 13.65 -12.50 10.33
C ILE A 422 14.09 -12.53 8.88
N THR A 423 13.28 -11.99 7.97
CA THR A 423 13.68 -11.75 6.58
C THR A 423 13.66 -10.24 6.32
N ILE A 424 14.77 -9.70 5.83
CA ILE A 424 15.00 -8.27 5.59
C ILE A 424 15.24 -8.06 4.12
N PHE A 425 14.47 -7.19 3.51
CA PHE A 425 14.72 -6.63 2.19
C PHE A 425 15.18 -5.18 2.36
N SER A 426 16.38 -4.90 1.93
CA SER A 426 16.97 -3.55 1.96
C SER A 426 17.18 -3.06 0.53
N ASP A 427 16.59 -1.95 0.18
CA ASP A 427 16.76 -1.24 -1.08
C ASP A 427 17.48 0.09 -0.83
N THR A 428 17.82 0.86 -1.82
CA THR A 428 18.52 2.16 -1.70
C THR A 428 17.89 3.06 -0.66
N SER A 429 16.58 3.25 -0.71
CA SER A 429 15.85 4.14 0.20
C SER A 429 14.60 3.50 0.83
N ALA A 430 14.60 2.17 0.99
CA ALA A 430 13.54 1.42 1.64
C ALA A 430 14.07 0.19 2.39
N ILE A 431 13.39 -0.18 3.46
CA ILE A 431 13.63 -1.43 4.19
C ILE A 431 12.26 -2.05 4.53
N GLU A 432 12.08 -3.33 4.20
CA GLU A 432 10.96 -4.14 4.66
C GLU A 432 11.46 -5.32 5.49
N ILE A 433 10.91 -5.50 6.69
CA ILE A 433 11.32 -6.52 7.66
C ILE A 433 10.14 -7.42 7.95
N PHE A 434 10.29 -8.71 7.67
CA PHE A 434 9.29 -9.75 7.93
C PHE A 434 9.78 -10.63 9.07
N ILE A 435 8.97 -10.80 10.10
CA ILE A 435 9.32 -11.51 11.34
C ILE A 435 8.36 -12.68 11.51
N ASN A 436 8.88 -13.83 11.95
CA ASN A 436 8.11 -15.04 12.21
C ASN A 436 7.21 -15.41 11.03
N ASN A 437 7.87 -15.72 9.90
CA ASN A 437 7.18 -16.08 8.65
C ASN A 437 6.16 -15.01 8.18
N GLY A 438 6.45 -13.73 8.43
CA GLY A 438 5.59 -12.62 8.01
C GLY A 438 4.38 -12.35 8.91
N GLU A 439 4.35 -12.90 10.12
CA GLU A 439 3.32 -12.57 11.13
C GLU A 439 3.38 -11.10 11.54
N THR A 440 4.57 -10.55 11.61
CA THR A 440 4.82 -9.14 11.91
C THR A 440 5.70 -8.53 10.85
N VAL A 441 5.29 -7.38 10.32
CA VAL A 441 6.05 -6.68 9.28
C VAL A 441 6.33 -5.25 9.72
N LEU A 442 7.51 -4.72 9.37
CA LEU A 442 7.87 -3.32 9.52
C LEU A 442 8.42 -2.78 8.21
N THR A 443 7.79 -1.73 7.70
CA THR A 443 8.19 -1.04 6.46
C THR A 443 8.63 0.38 6.77
N THR A 444 9.76 0.80 6.20
CA THR A 444 10.27 2.15 6.41
C THR A 444 11.03 2.68 5.20
N ARG A 445 10.94 3.99 4.98
CA ARG A 445 11.88 4.72 4.12
C ARG A 445 13.16 5.01 4.91
N VAL A 446 14.28 5.05 4.21
CA VAL A 446 15.61 5.33 4.75
C VAL A 446 16.42 6.12 3.72
N TYR A 447 17.16 7.14 4.16
CA TYR A 447 17.89 8.03 3.26
C TYR A 447 19.35 8.14 3.71
N SER A 448 20.10 7.05 3.51
CA SER A 448 21.52 6.95 3.90
C SER A 448 22.39 7.93 3.11
N GLU A 449 23.37 8.53 3.76
CA GLU A 449 24.33 9.42 3.08
C GLU A 449 25.20 8.64 2.09
N HIS A 450 25.61 7.43 2.47
CA HIS A 450 26.38 6.51 1.64
C HIS A 450 25.59 5.23 1.36
N LEU A 451 25.69 4.66 0.16
CA LEU A 451 25.05 3.39 -0.21
C LEU A 451 25.91 2.15 0.11
N GLU A 452 27.20 2.35 0.32
CA GLU A 452 28.09 1.29 0.81
C GLU A 452 27.83 1.06 2.30
N GLN A 453 27.10 -0.01 2.60
CA GLN A 453 26.65 -0.31 3.95
C GLN A 453 27.20 -1.66 4.43
N LYS A 454 27.20 -1.86 5.74
CA LYS A 454 27.56 -3.12 6.38
C LYS A 454 26.44 -3.58 7.27
N VAL A 455 26.17 -4.88 7.21
CA VAL A 455 25.32 -5.56 8.18
C VAL A 455 26.23 -6.16 9.24
N GLU A 456 25.97 -5.89 10.52
CA GLU A 456 26.80 -6.34 11.65
C GLU A 456 25.92 -6.95 12.74
N LEU A 457 26.18 -8.19 13.12
CA LEU A 457 25.54 -8.82 14.27
C LEU A 457 26.31 -8.45 15.54
N VAL A 458 25.62 -7.76 16.44
CA VAL A 458 26.19 -7.30 17.71
C VAL A 458 26.05 -8.36 18.81
N SER A 459 24.94 -9.10 18.79
CA SER A 459 24.65 -10.18 19.75
C SER A 459 25.65 -11.33 19.70
N ARG A 460 25.79 -12.04 20.86
CA ARG A 460 26.76 -13.15 20.99
C ARG A 460 26.10 -14.47 21.43
N GLU A 461 24.89 -14.42 21.98
CA GLU A 461 24.19 -15.60 22.50
C GLU A 461 22.98 -15.91 21.60
N VAL A 462 23.27 -16.28 20.37
CA VAL A 462 22.29 -16.62 19.32
C VAL A 462 22.74 -17.90 18.63
N LYS A 463 21.80 -18.72 18.17
CA LYS A 463 22.04 -19.90 17.33
C LYS A 463 21.05 -19.96 16.17
N GLY A 464 21.47 -20.55 15.08
CA GLY A 464 20.66 -20.72 13.90
C GLY A 464 21.46 -20.58 12.61
N SER A 465 20.84 -20.09 11.55
CA SER A 465 21.49 -19.89 10.27
C SER A 465 21.22 -18.50 9.67
N VAL A 466 22.13 -18.05 8.83
CA VAL A 466 22.04 -16.79 8.07
C VAL A 466 22.17 -17.10 6.59
N HIS A 467 21.25 -16.55 5.80
CA HIS A 467 21.27 -16.61 4.35
C HIS A 467 21.23 -15.18 3.80
N GLY A 468 22.23 -14.79 3.05
CA GLY A 468 22.31 -13.47 2.45
C GLY A 468 22.39 -13.53 0.93
N TYR A 469 21.77 -12.57 0.27
CA TYR A 469 21.74 -12.42 -1.18
C TYR A 469 21.87 -10.95 -1.53
N GLU A 470 22.78 -10.60 -2.43
CA GLU A 470 22.69 -9.32 -3.12
C GLU A 470 21.51 -9.35 -4.09
N LEU A 471 20.81 -8.23 -4.27
CA LEU A 471 19.65 -8.16 -5.14
C LEU A 471 19.92 -7.35 -6.40
N GLY A 472 19.34 -7.80 -7.51
CA GLY A 472 19.24 -7.05 -8.73
C GLY A 472 18.15 -5.97 -8.65
N SER A 473 17.88 -5.35 -9.79
CA SER A 473 16.85 -4.34 -9.93
C SER A 473 15.69 -4.86 -10.76
N PHE A 474 14.50 -4.32 -10.55
CA PHE A 474 13.42 -4.40 -11.54
C PHE A 474 13.89 -3.80 -12.86
N GLU A 475 13.46 -4.41 -13.94
CA GLU A 475 13.64 -3.86 -15.28
C GLU A 475 12.38 -3.09 -15.68
N VAL A 476 12.50 -1.78 -15.87
CA VAL A 476 11.36 -0.93 -16.22
C VAL A 476 11.52 -0.38 -17.61
N GLU A 477 10.65 -0.79 -18.53
CA GLU A 477 10.50 -0.16 -19.84
C GLU A 477 9.67 1.12 -19.68
N TYR A 478 10.34 2.26 -19.69
CA TYR A 478 9.68 3.56 -19.59
C TYR A 478 9.06 3.98 -20.92
N LYS A 479 7.89 4.61 -20.84
CA LYS A 479 7.22 5.22 -21.99
C LYS A 479 8.13 6.27 -22.65
N LYS A 480 8.23 6.23 -23.98
CA LYS A 480 8.99 7.19 -24.79
C LYS A 480 8.17 8.41 -25.15
#